data_c96e71f6628c8059247a4bff714758ef
#
_entry.id   c96e71f6628c8059247a4bff714758ef
#
_cell.length_a   1.000
_cell.length_b   1.000
_cell.length_c   1.000
_cell.angle_alpha   90.00
_cell.angle_beta   90.00
_cell.angle_gamma   90.00
#
_symmetry.space_group_name_H-M   'P 1'
#
loop_
_entity.id
_entity.type
_entity.pdbx_description
1 polymer ?
#
loop_
_entity_poly.entity_id
_entity_poly.type
_entity_poly.pdbx_seq_one_letter_code
_entity_poly.pdbx_strand_id
1 'polypeptide(L)'
;MPPIESALRLAQSALYLTSPNPRVGCVLVNPAGRVIGQGHTQMAGRPHAEIMALQDAQAQGHSTQGATAYVTLEPCAHQGRTGPCCDALAQAGIARVVASLKDPNPLVAGQGFAKLRAAGIAVEVGPGAAESRELNIGFFSRMHKGRPWMRLKAAASLDGVTALNNGQSQWITGPQARTDGHAWRARACAILTGVGTVLQDKPLLDVRHVGTLRQPMLVIVDSALQTPPDAALFGAARKVLMYAAQPHAAREAALRQAGAEIVYLPGPAGEVDSAPKVDLQAMAQDLARRECNEIHIEAGHKLNGSLLRAGLVDEMLVYLAPLWLGQGAGLSNFGPLSALAQGLALDFQSAERIGPDLRILARLQGSADF
;
A
#
# COMPACT_ATOMS: atom_id res chain seq x y z
N MET A 1 0.67 -27.06 -11.46
CA MET A 1 0.51 -25.60 -11.44
C MET A 1 1.64 -24.99 -12.26
N PRO A 2 1.34 -24.03 -13.13
CA PRO A 2 2.36 -23.31 -13.89
C PRO A 2 3.38 -22.63 -12.96
N PRO A 3 4.68 -22.65 -13.26
CA PRO A 3 5.70 -22.10 -12.37
C PRO A 3 5.51 -20.62 -12.04
N ILE A 4 4.98 -19.81 -12.97
CA ILE A 4 4.73 -18.39 -12.74
C ILE A 4 3.60 -18.17 -11.72
N GLU A 5 2.55 -18.99 -11.70
CA GLU A 5 1.50 -18.93 -10.68
C GLU A 5 2.05 -19.29 -9.29
N SER A 6 3.00 -20.24 -9.23
CA SER A 6 3.73 -20.56 -8.00
C SER A 6 4.56 -19.37 -7.51
N ALA A 7 5.26 -18.68 -8.44
CA ALA A 7 6.01 -17.48 -8.13
C ALA A 7 5.09 -16.34 -7.62
N LEU A 8 3.91 -16.14 -8.22
CA LEU A 8 2.92 -15.17 -7.76
C LEU A 8 2.42 -15.48 -6.34
N ARG A 9 2.18 -16.74 -6.01
CA ARG A 9 1.80 -17.13 -4.63
C ARG A 9 2.92 -16.88 -3.62
N LEU A 10 4.16 -17.15 -4.00
CA LEU A 10 5.32 -16.80 -3.17
C LEU A 10 5.42 -15.29 -2.97
N ALA A 11 5.18 -14.49 -4.02
CA ALA A 11 5.13 -13.04 -3.90
C ALA A 11 4.02 -12.56 -2.93
N GLN A 12 2.85 -13.22 -2.90
CA GLN A 12 1.79 -12.95 -1.92
C GLN A 12 2.22 -13.20 -0.47
N SER A 13 3.10 -14.16 -0.21
CA SER A 13 3.66 -14.40 1.13
C SER A 13 4.48 -13.22 1.66
N ALA A 14 4.96 -12.36 0.75
CA ALA A 14 5.69 -11.14 1.08
C ALA A 14 4.77 -9.91 1.35
N LEU A 15 3.43 -10.08 1.33
CA LEU A 15 2.46 -8.98 1.33
C LEU A 15 2.63 -7.99 2.49
N TYR A 16 2.98 -8.46 3.68
CA TYR A 16 3.14 -7.65 4.88
C TYR A 16 4.59 -7.31 5.22
N LEU A 17 5.55 -7.75 4.38
CA LEU A 17 6.96 -7.83 4.77
C LEU A 17 7.86 -6.79 4.07
N THR A 18 7.71 -6.64 2.74
CA THR A 18 8.78 -6.11 1.87
C THR A 18 8.88 -4.60 1.78
N SER A 19 7.85 -3.85 2.21
CA SER A 19 7.84 -2.38 2.01
C SER A 19 9.16 -1.72 2.48
N PRO A 20 9.77 -0.85 1.66
CA PRO A 20 9.30 -0.23 0.41
C PRO A 20 9.56 -1.04 -0.88
N ASN A 21 10.23 -2.21 -0.80
CA ASN A 21 10.53 -3.04 -1.97
C ASN A 21 9.26 -3.66 -2.56
N PRO A 22 9.25 -3.98 -3.86
CA PRO A 22 8.16 -4.73 -4.46
C PRO A 22 8.09 -6.16 -3.92
N ARG A 23 6.89 -6.72 -3.98
CA ARG A 23 6.59 -8.10 -3.63
C ARG A 23 6.89 -8.98 -4.83
N VAL A 24 7.99 -9.72 -4.76
CA VAL A 24 8.46 -10.58 -5.86
C VAL A 24 8.54 -12.02 -5.37
N GLY A 25 8.20 -12.95 -6.24
CA GLY A 25 8.41 -14.38 -6.07
C GLY A 25 9.26 -14.93 -7.21
N CYS A 26 10.06 -15.93 -6.91
CA CYS A 26 10.91 -16.63 -7.88
C CYS A 26 10.81 -18.14 -7.70
N VAL A 27 10.70 -18.87 -8.82
CA VAL A 27 10.73 -20.34 -8.87
C VAL A 27 11.74 -20.76 -9.91
N LEU A 28 12.66 -21.65 -9.54
CA LEU A 28 13.66 -22.25 -10.42
C LEU A 28 13.19 -23.64 -10.88
N VAL A 29 13.23 -23.87 -12.19
CA VAL A 29 12.82 -25.14 -12.81
C VAL A 29 13.98 -25.67 -13.64
N ASN A 30 14.39 -26.92 -13.40
CA ASN A 30 15.48 -27.56 -14.16
C ASN A 30 15.02 -27.95 -15.59
N PRO A 31 15.93 -28.35 -16.49
CA PRO A 31 15.58 -28.78 -17.85
C PRO A 31 14.61 -29.96 -17.92
N ALA A 32 14.53 -30.79 -16.85
CA ALA A 32 13.58 -31.90 -16.75
C ALA A 32 12.17 -31.48 -16.27
N GLY A 33 11.92 -30.16 -16.09
CA GLY A 33 10.62 -29.64 -15.66
C GLY A 33 10.37 -29.72 -14.15
N ARG A 34 11.35 -30.09 -13.34
CA ARG A 34 11.23 -30.19 -11.88
C ARG A 34 11.57 -28.86 -11.23
N VAL A 35 10.76 -28.42 -10.26
CA VAL A 35 11.07 -27.29 -9.36
C VAL A 35 12.25 -27.69 -8.48
N ILE A 36 13.30 -26.87 -8.47
CA ILE A 36 14.55 -27.10 -7.76
C ILE A 36 14.87 -26.04 -6.71
N GLY A 37 14.17 -24.89 -6.71
CA GLY A 37 14.32 -23.84 -5.73
C GLY A 37 13.20 -22.82 -5.84
N GLN A 38 12.89 -22.18 -4.73
CA GLN A 38 11.81 -21.19 -4.66
C GLN A 38 12.09 -20.15 -3.58
N GLY A 39 11.58 -18.94 -3.78
CA GLY A 39 11.79 -17.86 -2.84
C GLY A 39 10.90 -16.65 -3.08
N HIS A 40 10.82 -15.79 -2.10
CA HIS A 40 10.17 -14.49 -2.21
C HIS A 40 11.05 -13.39 -1.59
N THR A 41 10.80 -12.14 -1.98
CA THR A 41 11.50 -10.96 -1.43
C THR A 41 11.34 -10.90 0.08
N GLN A 42 12.45 -10.72 0.77
CA GLN A 42 12.50 -10.54 2.22
C GLN A 42 12.35 -9.07 2.62
N MET A 43 12.45 -8.74 3.91
CA MET A 43 12.46 -7.35 4.41
C MET A 43 13.50 -6.51 3.66
N ALA A 44 13.25 -5.20 3.55
CA ALA A 44 14.17 -4.27 2.91
C ALA A 44 15.61 -4.39 3.47
N GLY A 45 16.58 -4.55 2.55
CA GLY A 45 17.98 -4.82 2.90
C GLY A 45 18.33 -6.30 3.08
N ARG A 46 17.38 -7.21 2.97
CA ARG A 46 17.58 -8.66 2.95
C ARG A 46 17.48 -9.20 1.52
N PRO A 47 17.77 -10.51 1.27
CA PRO A 47 17.78 -11.09 -0.06
C PRO A 47 16.46 -10.90 -0.84
N HIS A 48 16.59 -10.70 -2.15
CA HIS A 48 15.49 -10.69 -3.10
C HIS A 48 15.03 -12.13 -3.42
N ALA A 49 13.90 -12.26 -4.11
CA ALA A 49 13.27 -13.53 -4.44
C ALA A 49 14.20 -14.50 -5.18
N GLU A 50 14.96 -13.97 -6.14
CA GLU A 50 15.90 -14.73 -6.96
C GLU A 50 17.02 -15.34 -6.11
N ILE A 51 17.58 -14.53 -5.22
CA ILE A 51 18.64 -14.98 -4.30
C ILE A 51 18.11 -16.07 -3.35
N MET A 52 16.89 -15.86 -2.81
CA MET A 52 16.25 -16.88 -1.96
C MET A 52 16.02 -18.19 -2.72
N ALA A 53 15.57 -18.12 -3.98
CA ALA A 53 15.36 -19.32 -4.80
C ALA A 53 16.67 -20.04 -5.13
N LEU A 54 17.76 -19.30 -5.39
CA LEU A 54 19.11 -19.89 -5.59
C LEU A 54 19.62 -20.57 -4.32
N GLN A 55 19.46 -19.93 -3.17
CA GLN A 55 19.84 -20.49 -1.86
C GLN A 55 19.03 -21.75 -1.53
N ASP A 56 17.72 -21.74 -1.84
CA ASP A 56 16.87 -22.91 -1.63
C ASP A 56 17.32 -24.10 -2.51
N ALA A 57 17.62 -23.86 -3.80
CA ALA A 57 18.16 -24.87 -4.69
C ALA A 57 19.48 -25.44 -4.18
N GLN A 58 20.39 -24.59 -3.71
CA GLN A 58 21.66 -24.99 -3.12
C GLN A 58 21.47 -25.83 -1.86
N ALA A 59 20.59 -25.40 -0.95
CA ALA A 59 20.31 -26.12 0.29
C ALA A 59 19.72 -27.51 0.05
N GLN A 60 18.98 -27.69 -1.06
CA GLN A 60 18.45 -28.97 -1.49
C GLN A 60 19.44 -29.82 -2.33
N GLY A 61 20.66 -29.32 -2.55
CA GLY A 61 21.69 -30.00 -3.34
C GLY A 61 21.41 -30.08 -4.84
N HIS A 62 20.57 -29.14 -5.36
CA HIS A 62 20.21 -29.12 -6.77
C HIS A 62 21.17 -28.23 -7.59
N SER A 63 21.56 -28.69 -8.77
CA SER A 63 22.25 -27.86 -9.77
C SER A 63 21.27 -26.93 -10.44
N THR A 64 21.64 -25.65 -10.56
CA THR A 64 20.89 -24.60 -11.27
C THR A 64 21.32 -24.44 -12.74
N GLN A 65 22.34 -25.18 -13.16
CA GLN A 65 22.87 -25.14 -14.52
C GLN A 65 21.80 -25.49 -15.56
N GLY A 66 21.58 -24.61 -16.52
CA GLY A 66 20.58 -24.77 -17.59
C GLY A 66 19.13 -24.60 -17.13
N ALA A 67 18.87 -24.21 -15.88
CA ALA A 67 17.53 -24.01 -15.34
C ALA A 67 16.84 -22.75 -15.90
N THR A 68 15.50 -22.71 -15.79
CA THR A 68 14.66 -21.56 -16.05
C THR A 68 14.25 -20.91 -14.72
N ALA A 69 14.44 -19.60 -14.58
CA ALA A 69 13.92 -18.80 -13.48
C ALA A 69 12.60 -18.13 -13.89
N TYR A 70 11.53 -18.42 -13.16
CA TYR A 70 10.24 -17.73 -13.26
C TYR A 70 10.15 -16.70 -12.16
N VAL A 71 10.04 -15.42 -12.52
CA VAL A 71 10.08 -14.30 -11.58
C VAL A 71 8.95 -13.32 -11.85
N THR A 72 8.33 -12.78 -10.81
CA THR A 72 7.13 -11.93 -10.99
C THR A 72 7.43 -10.48 -11.37
N LEU A 73 8.72 -10.06 -11.35
CA LEU A 73 9.17 -8.73 -11.79
C LEU A 73 10.56 -8.85 -12.41
N GLU A 74 10.98 -7.87 -13.20
CA GLU A 74 12.33 -7.79 -13.78
C GLU A 74 13.41 -7.91 -12.70
N PRO A 75 14.39 -8.83 -12.84
CA PRO A 75 15.53 -8.92 -11.94
C PRO A 75 16.38 -7.65 -11.96
N CYS A 76 16.75 -7.15 -10.78
CA CYS A 76 17.49 -5.90 -10.67
C CYS A 76 18.91 -6.00 -11.27
N ALA A 77 19.35 -4.90 -11.92
CA ALA A 77 20.66 -4.77 -12.57
C ALA A 77 21.64 -3.87 -11.80
N HIS A 78 21.14 -3.07 -10.86
CA HIS A 78 21.95 -2.09 -10.13
C HIS A 78 22.39 -2.62 -8.75
N GLN A 79 23.51 -2.10 -8.26
CA GLN A 79 23.96 -2.30 -6.88
C GLN A 79 23.09 -1.44 -5.96
N GLY A 80 22.16 -2.07 -5.27
CA GLY A 80 21.34 -1.44 -4.25
C GLY A 80 21.85 -1.76 -2.84
N ARG A 81 20.91 -2.06 -1.93
CA ARG A 81 21.22 -2.60 -0.60
C ARG A 81 21.74 -4.04 -0.67
N THR A 82 21.50 -4.73 -1.78
CA THR A 82 22.00 -6.06 -2.13
C THR A 82 22.61 -6.01 -3.53
N GLY A 83 23.44 -7.02 -3.87
CA GLY A 83 24.01 -7.14 -5.23
C GLY A 83 22.94 -7.39 -6.31
N PRO A 84 23.26 -7.14 -7.59
CA PRO A 84 22.34 -7.31 -8.71
C PRO A 84 21.88 -8.77 -8.86
N CYS A 85 20.57 -9.00 -8.89
CA CYS A 85 20.00 -10.34 -9.11
C CYS A 85 20.36 -10.91 -10.49
N CYS A 86 20.51 -10.05 -11.51
CA CYS A 86 20.94 -10.45 -12.85
C CYS A 86 22.30 -11.16 -12.83
N ASP A 87 23.27 -10.63 -12.04
CA ASP A 87 24.60 -11.24 -11.93
C ASP A 87 24.55 -12.60 -11.22
N ALA A 88 23.76 -12.69 -10.15
CA ALA A 88 23.60 -13.94 -9.43
C ALA A 88 22.96 -15.03 -10.29
N LEU A 89 21.94 -14.69 -11.10
CA LEU A 89 21.30 -15.63 -12.01
C LEU A 89 22.28 -16.08 -13.11
N ALA A 90 23.08 -15.17 -13.67
CA ALA A 90 24.09 -15.52 -14.67
C ALA A 90 25.18 -16.43 -14.08
N GLN A 91 25.73 -16.08 -12.92
CA GLN A 91 26.73 -16.89 -12.22
C GLN A 91 26.21 -18.28 -11.83
N ALA A 92 24.91 -18.39 -11.53
CA ALA A 92 24.27 -19.66 -11.23
C ALA A 92 24.00 -20.55 -12.46
N GLY A 93 24.35 -20.09 -13.67
CA GLY A 93 24.16 -20.82 -14.92
C GLY A 93 22.69 -20.96 -15.36
N ILE A 94 21.84 -20.01 -14.98
CA ILE A 94 20.46 -19.96 -15.47
C ILE A 94 20.46 -19.73 -16.98
N ALA A 95 19.73 -20.54 -17.75
CA ALA A 95 19.66 -20.45 -19.19
C ALA A 95 18.51 -19.58 -19.71
N ARG A 96 17.44 -19.44 -18.94
CA ARG A 96 16.23 -18.70 -19.29
C ARG A 96 15.61 -18.00 -18.10
N VAL A 97 15.11 -16.77 -18.32
CA VAL A 97 14.29 -16.02 -17.36
C VAL A 97 12.93 -15.75 -17.99
N VAL A 98 11.85 -16.13 -17.29
CA VAL A 98 10.46 -15.78 -17.62
C VAL A 98 9.98 -14.82 -16.56
N ALA A 99 9.83 -13.53 -16.92
CA ALA A 99 9.42 -12.47 -16.02
C ALA A 99 7.99 -12.01 -16.30
N SER A 100 7.22 -11.68 -15.25
CA SER A 100 5.86 -11.16 -15.45
C SER A 100 5.87 -9.77 -16.06
N LEU A 101 6.68 -8.86 -15.53
CA LEU A 101 6.68 -7.44 -15.89
C LEU A 101 8.08 -6.86 -15.91
N LYS A 102 8.23 -5.80 -16.70
CA LYS A 102 9.35 -4.87 -16.61
C LYS A 102 9.22 -4.04 -15.32
N ASP A 103 10.33 -3.76 -14.65
CA ASP A 103 10.35 -2.90 -13.47
C ASP A 103 10.01 -1.45 -13.88
N PRO A 104 9.05 -0.78 -13.24
CA PRO A 104 8.71 0.61 -13.52
C PRO A 104 9.75 1.61 -12.98
N ASN A 105 10.66 1.19 -12.11
CA ASN A 105 11.70 2.06 -11.56
C ASN A 105 12.67 2.48 -12.66
N PRO A 106 12.84 3.79 -12.97
CA PRO A 106 13.75 4.27 -14.01
C PRO A 106 15.19 3.78 -13.88
N LEU A 107 15.63 3.46 -12.66
CA LEU A 107 16.97 2.91 -12.39
C LEU A 107 17.13 1.45 -12.80
N VAL A 108 16.03 0.74 -13.07
CA VAL A 108 16.01 -0.68 -13.49
C VAL A 108 15.49 -0.82 -14.91
N ALA A 109 14.28 -0.43 -15.12
CA ALA A 109 13.48 -0.24 -16.35
C ALA A 109 14.07 -0.85 -17.65
N GLY A 110 14.21 -2.17 -17.73
CA GLY A 110 14.73 -2.91 -18.89
C GLY A 110 16.25 -3.16 -18.87
N GLN A 111 17.00 -2.55 -17.95
CA GLN A 111 18.43 -2.79 -17.80
C GLN A 111 18.74 -4.21 -17.33
N GLY A 112 17.89 -4.78 -16.47
CA GLY A 112 17.98 -6.16 -16.02
C GLY A 112 17.83 -7.14 -17.18
N PHE A 113 16.82 -6.95 -18.01
CA PHE A 113 16.62 -7.78 -19.21
C PHE A 113 17.74 -7.63 -20.22
N ALA A 114 18.26 -6.41 -20.43
CA ALA A 114 19.39 -6.18 -21.31
C ALA A 114 20.65 -6.91 -20.81
N LYS A 115 20.93 -6.82 -19.51
CA LYS A 115 22.08 -7.48 -18.87
C LYS A 115 22.00 -9.00 -18.94
N LEU A 116 20.82 -9.59 -18.69
CA LEU A 116 20.57 -11.01 -18.81
C LEU A 116 20.81 -11.50 -20.26
N ARG A 117 20.28 -10.78 -21.27
CA ARG A 117 20.48 -11.12 -22.69
C ARG A 117 21.96 -11.02 -23.09
N ALA A 118 22.68 -10.01 -22.60
CA ALA A 118 24.11 -9.84 -22.86
C ALA A 118 24.93 -10.99 -22.23
N ALA A 119 24.45 -11.61 -21.16
CA ALA A 119 25.03 -12.80 -20.56
C ALA A 119 24.60 -14.13 -21.25
N GLY A 120 23.89 -14.07 -22.39
CA GLY A 120 23.43 -15.22 -23.15
C GLY A 120 22.17 -15.89 -22.59
N ILE A 121 21.48 -15.27 -21.64
CA ILE A 121 20.26 -15.81 -21.01
C ILE A 121 19.04 -15.40 -21.86
N ALA A 122 18.21 -16.38 -22.22
CA ALA A 122 16.96 -16.13 -22.93
C ALA A 122 15.96 -15.44 -21.98
N VAL A 123 15.31 -14.36 -22.46
CA VAL A 123 14.35 -13.58 -21.65
C VAL A 123 13.01 -13.49 -22.35
N GLU A 124 11.98 -13.98 -21.66
CA GLU A 124 10.56 -13.86 -22.00
C GLU A 124 9.86 -12.96 -20.97
N VAL A 125 8.89 -12.13 -21.40
CA VAL A 125 8.14 -11.23 -20.52
C VAL A 125 6.65 -11.33 -20.85
N GLY A 126 5.80 -11.34 -19.82
CA GLY A 126 4.34 -11.22 -19.97
C GLY A 126 3.50 -12.18 -19.13
N PRO A 127 3.86 -13.46 -18.95
CA PRO A 127 3.04 -14.37 -18.17
C PRO A 127 2.81 -13.87 -16.73
N GLY A 128 1.53 -13.78 -16.27
CA GLY A 128 1.19 -13.32 -14.92
C GLY A 128 1.34 -11.81 -14.70
N ALA A 129 1.35 -11.01 -15.77
CA ALA A 129 1.60 -9.56 -15.70
C ALA A 129 0.51 -8.81 -14.93
N ALA A 130 -0.76 -9.14 -15.14
CA ALA A 130 -1.87 -8.48 -14.46
C ALA A 130 -1.84 -8.71 -12.95
N GLU A 131 -1.63 -9.94 -12.52
CA GLU A 131 -1.57 -10.34 -11.12
C GLU A 131 -0.33 -9.75 -10.41
N SER A 132 0.80 -9.71 -11.09
CA SER A 132 2.03 -9.10 -10.55
C SER A 132 1.87 -7.59 -10.38
N ARG A 133 1.23 -6.90 -11.34
CA ARG A 133 0.91 -5.47 -11.24
C ARG A 133 -0.03 -5.20 -10.08
N GLU A 134 -1.09 -6.00 -9.94
CA GLU A 134 -2.07 -5.88 -8.87
C GLU A 134 -1.41 -6.04 -7.49
N LEU A 135 -0.55 -7.02 -7.34
CA LEU A 135 0.19 -7.25 -6.09
C LEU A 135 1.10 -6.07 -5.73
N ASN A 136 1.61 -5.36 -6.74
CA ASN A 136 2.56 -4.26 -6.60
C ASN A 136 1.99 -2.90 -6.99
N ILE A 137 0.66 -2.73 -7.01
CA ILE A 137 0.00 -1.53 -7.53
C ILE A 137 0.52 -0.24 -6.91
N GLY A 138 0.82 -0.24 -5.62
CA GLY A 138 1.38 0.92 -4.92
C GLY A 138 2.81 1.24 -5.36
N PHE A 139 3.64 0.22 -5.65
CA PHE A 139 4.98 0.43 -6.19
C PHE A 139 4.91 1.05 -7.59
N PHE A 140 4.02 0.54 -8.44
CA PHE A 140 3.77 1.12 -9.77
C PHE A 140 3.26 2.56 -9.67
N SER A 141 2.29 2.83 -8.79
CA SER A 141 1.78 4.20 -8.56
C SER A 141 2.91 5.15 -8.16
N ARG A 142 3.75 4.76 -7.20
CA ARG A 142 4.86 5.60 -6.74
C ARG A 142 5.86 5.90 -7.86
N MET A 143 6.18 4.91 -8.70
CA MET A 143 7.14 5.10 -9.80
C MET A 143 6.58 5.94 -10.95
N HIS A 144 5.31 5.74 -11.32
CA HIS A 144 4.72 6.45 -12.47
C HIS A 144 4.09 7.79 -12.09
N LYS A 145 3.40 7.88 -10.95
CA LYS A 145 2.66 9.07 -10.52
C LYS A 145 3.43 9.96 -9.53
N GLY A 146 4.57 9.50 -8.99
CA GLY A 146 5.29 10.20 -7.92
C GLY A 146 4.52 10.31 -6.60
N ARG A 147 3.47 9.48 -6.42
CA ARG A 147 2.67 9.42 -5.20
C ARG A 147 2.26 7.98 -4.86
N PRO A 148 2.00 7.65 -3.57
CA PRO A 148 1.52 6.33 -3.18
C PRO A 148 0.15 6.03 -3.79
N TRP A 149 -0.20 4.74 -3.84
CA TRP A 149 -1.57 4.28 -4.03
C TRP A 149 -2.38 4.56 -2.76
N MET A 150 -3.44 5.34 -2.89
CA MET A 150 -4.25 5.83 -1.78
C MET A 150 -5.57 5.05 -1.71
N ARG A 151 -5.69 4.15 -0.72
CA ARG A 151 -6.91 3.35 -0.49
C ARG A 151 -7.72 3.94 0.66
N LEU A 152 -8.90 4.47 0.35
CA LEU A 152 -9.85 4.99 1.32
C LEU A 152 -10.71 3.84 1.87
N LYS A 153 -10.57 3.53 3.16
CA LYS A 153 -11.41 2.57 3.84
C LYS A 153 -12.56 3.26 4.57
N ALA A 154 -13.76 2.74 4.38
CA ALA A 154 -14.93 3.15 5.15
C ALA A 154 -15.71 1.93 5.65
N ALA A 155 -16.40 2.09 6.78
CA ALA A 155 -17.36 1.13 7.31
C ALA A 155 -18.67 1.88 7.53
N ALA A 156 -19.74 1.41 6.91
CA ALA A 156 -21.03 2.10 6.92
C ALA A 156 -22.19 1.11 7.04
N SER A 157 -23.34 1.62 7.39
CA SER A 157 -24.61 0.95 7.21
C SER A 157 -24.97 0.80 5.71
N LEU A 158 -25.98 0.02 5.38
CA LEU A 158 -26.42 -0.18 4.00
C LEU A 158 -26.85 1.14 3.32
N ASP A 159 -27.37 2.09 4.09
CA ASP A 159 -27.73 3.44 3.65
C ASP A 159 -26.57 4.46 3.71
N GLY A 160 -25.32 3.98 3.90
CA GLY A 160 -24.09 4.77 3.77
C GLY A 160 -23.72 5.61 4.99
N VAL A 161 -24.32 5.40 6.14
CA VAL A 161 -24.05 6.16 7.37
C VAL A 161 -22.86 5.56 8.12
N THR A 162 -21.87 6.40 8.48
CA THR A 162 -20.65 6.02 9.20
C THR A 162 -20.67 6.43 10.67
N ALA A 163 -21.54 7.37 11.06
CA ALA A 163 -21.76 7.80 12.44
C ALA A 163 -23.13 8.46 12.58
N LEU A 164 -23.76 8.31 13.73
CA LEU A 164 -24.98 9.02 14.08
C LEU A 164 -24.70 10.51 14.34
N ASN A 165 -25.74 11.35 14.35
CA ASN A 165 -25.62 12.78 14.62
C ASN A 165 -25.12 13.11 16.04
N ASN A 166 -25.27 12.17 16.99
CA ASN A 166 -24.71 12.27 18.35
C ASN A 166 -23.23 11.86 18.46
N GLY A 167 -22.60 11.49 17.31
CA GLY A 167 -21.19 11.07 17.23
C GLY A 167 -20.96 9.57 17.46
N GLN A 168 -21.96 8.78 17.78
CA GLN A 168 -21.79 7.34 17.94
C GLN A 168 -21.49 6.67 16.60
N SER A 169 -20.33 5.96 16.51
CA SER A 169 -19.82 5.32 15.28
C SER A 169 -19.43 3.85 15.47
N GLN A 170 -19.45 3.32 16.67
CA GLN A 170 -18.96 1.97 17.02
C GLN A 170 -20.06 1.12 17.65
N TRP A 171 -20.28 -0.14 17.18
CA TRP A 171 -19.66 -0.79 16.02
C TRP A 171 -20.74 -0.98 14.95
N ILE A 172 -20.54 -0.47 13.76
CA ILE A 172 -21.46 -0.62 12.64
C ILE A 172 -21.26 -1.98 11.98
N THR A 173 -20.00 -2.37 11.71
CA THR A 173 -19.65 -3.65 11.06
C THR A 173 -19.26 -4.73 12.06
N GLY A 174 -19.39 -5.99 11.66
CA GLY A 174 -19.11 -7.17 12.45
C GLY A 174 -17.63 -7.43 12.73
N PRO A 175 -17.30 -8.38 13.62
CA PRO A 175 -15.92 -8.68 14.00
C PRO A 175 -15.08 -9.22 12.84
N GLN A 176 -15.68 -9.99 11.92
CA GLN A 176 -14.97 -10.51 10.73
C GLN A 176 -14.50 -9.39 9.82
N ALA A 177 -15.36 -8.39 9.53
CA ALA A 177 -14.98 -7.22 8.73
C ALA A 177 -13.88 -6.40 9.41
N ARG A 178 -13.91 -6.27 10.74
CA ARG A 178 -12.84 -5.59 11.49
C ARG A 178 -11.51 -6.35 11.39
N THR A 179 -11.52 -7.69 11.47
CA THR A 179 -10.33 -8.53 11.29
C THR A 179 -9.78 -8.39 9.86
N ASP A 180 -10.63 -8.44 8.84
CA ASP A 180 -10.25 -8.22 7.44
C ASP A 180 -9.63 -6.82 7.26
N GLY A 181 -10.20 -5.78 7.88
CA GLY A 181 -9.63 -4.42 7.89
C GLY A 181 -8.21 -4.36 8.48
N HIS A 182 -7.88 -5.20 9.48
CA HIS A 182 -6.51 -5.30 10.00
C HIS A 182 -5.54 -5.94 8.99
N ALA A 183 -5.98 -6.84 8.12
CA ALA A 183 -5.16 -7.38 7.03
C ALA A 183 -4.81 -6.26 6.00
N TRP A 184 -5.77 -5.39 5.68
CA TRP A 184 -5.53 -4.23 4.83
C TRP A 184 -4.60 -3.19 5.46
N ARG A 185 -4.68 -2.98 6.77
CA ARG A 185 -3.69 -2.18 7.51
C ARG A 185 -2.28 -2.78 7.42
N ALA A 186 -2.15 -4.09 7.66
CA ALA A 186 -0.85 -4.79 7.62
C ALA A 186 -0.17 -4.70 6.25
N ARG A 187 -0.95 -4.70 5.17
CA ARG A 187 -0.48 -4.54 3.79
C ARG A 187 0.11 -3.16 3.54
N ALA A 188 -0.45 -2.10 4.12
CA ALA A 188 -0.09 -0.72 3.84
C ALA A 188 1.30 -0.32 4.39
N CYS A 189 1.94 0.67 3.77
CA CYS A 189 3.14 1.32 4.30
C CYS A 189 2.78 2.22 5.47
N ALA A 190 1.65 2.92 5.35
CA ALA A 190 1.15 3.81 6.39
C ALA A 190 -0.38 3.79 6.48
N ILE A 191 -0.88 4.05 7.68
CA ILE A 191 -2.29 4.34 7.95
C ILE A 191 -2.41 5.86 8.05
N LEU A 192 -3.31 6.46 7.28
CA LEU A 192 -3.56 7.91 7.30
C LEU A 192 -4.89 8.19 7.97
N THR A 193 -4.88 9.14 8.91
CA THR A 193 -6.08 9.63 9.58
C THR A 193 -6.08 11.17 9.69
N GLY A 194 -7.22 11.74 10.06
CA GLY A 194 -7.35 13.15 10.39
C GLY A 194 -7.54 13.38 11.88
N VAL A 195 -7.17 14.57 12.36
CA VAL A 195 -7.31 14.96 13.77
C VAL A 195 -8.73 14.79 14.29
N GLY A 196 -9.76 14.99 13.45
CA GLY A 196 -11.16 14.79 13.86
C GLY A 196 -11.42 13.34 14.35
N THR A 197 -10.93 12.35 13.64
CA THR A 197 -11.02 10.93 14.05
C THR A 197 -10.24 10.67 15.34
N VAL A 198 -9.05 11.27 15.50
CA VAL A 198 -8.25 11.13 16.72
C VAL A 198 -9.00 11.65 17.94
N LEU A 199 -9.61 12.82 17.83
CA LEU A 199 -10.33 13.47 18.92
C LEU A 199 -11.65 12.76 19.28
N GLN A 200 -12.38 12.31 18.26
CA GLN A 200 -13.71 11.74 18.42
C GLN A 200 -13.66 10.26 18.85
N ASP A 201 -12.87 9.45 18.13
CA ASP A 201 -12.89 7.99 18.29
C ASP A 201 -11.78 7.45 19.20
N LYS A 202 -10.76 8.26 19.51
CA LYS A 202 -9.56 7.89 20.27
C LYS A 202 -8.96 6.55 19.84
N PRO A 203 -8.74 6.33 18.54
CA PRO A 203 -8.41 5.03 17.98
C PRO A 203 -6.94 4.67 18.22
N LEU A 204 -6.63 3.37 18.21
CA LEU A 204 -5.24 2.86 18.23
C LEU A 204 -4.62 2.88 16.82
N LEU A 205 -5.39 2.59 15.77
CA LEU A 205 -4.94 2.54 14.37
C LEU A 205 -3.69 1.66 14.15
N ASP A 206 -3.58 0.57 14.89
CA ASP A 206 -2.54 -0.45 14.79
C ASP A 206 -3.04 -1.74 14.14
N VAL A 207 -2.15 -2.69 13.92
CA VAL A 207 -2.47 -4.04 13.46
C VAL A 207 -2.48 -4.98 14.67
N ARG A 208 -3.61 -5.64 14.95
CA ARG A 208 -3.78 -6.51 16.12
C ARG A 208 -4.25 -7.94 15.79
N HIS A 209 -5.05 -8.11 14.73
CA HIS A 209 -5.77 -9.36 14.46
C HIS A 209 -5.14 -10.22 13.36
N VAL A 210 -4.01 -9.80 12.82
CA VAL A 210 -3.22 -10.54 11.83
C VAL A 210 -1.76 -10.57 12.24
N GLY A 211 -1.10 -11.70 11.97
CA GLY A 211 0.34 -11.82 12.21
C GLY A 211 1.12 -10.89 11.28
N THR A 212 1.92 -10.01 11.84
CA THR A 212 2.82 -9.14 11.10
C THR A 212 4.09 -8.88 11.90
N LEU A 213 5.22 -8.77 11.20
CA LEU A 213 6.52 -8.45 11.80
C LEU A 213 6.74 -6.92 11.96
N ARG A 214 5.79 -6.10 11.47
CA ARG A 214 5.89 -4.64 11.54
C ARG A 214 4.54 -3.99 11.77
N GLN A 215 4.55 -2.81 12.37
CA GLN A 215 3.41 -1.90 12.35
C GLN A 215 3.57 -0.91 11.19
N PRO A 216 2.49 -0.57 10.43
CA PRO A 216 2.51 0.53 9.49
C PRO A 216 2.84 1.85 10.19
N MET A 217 3.51 2.77 9.49
CA MET A 217 3.65 4.14 9.96
C MET A 217 2.26 4.77 10.17
N LEU A 218 2.10 5.59 11.19
CA LEU A 218 0.89 6.39 11.37
C LEU A 218 1.10 7.77 10.78
N VAL A 219 0.18 8.21 9.95
CA VAL A 219 0.16 9.56 9.36
C VAL A 219 -1.08 10.29 9.87
N ILE A 220 -0.89 11.47 10.47
CA ILE A 220 -1.99 12.29 11.00
C ILE A 220 -2.01 13.63 10.25
N VAL A 221 -3.14 13.96 9.64
CA VAL A 221 -3.40 15.29 9.07
C VAL A 221 -4.03 16.15 10.15
N ASP A 222 -3.24 17.08 10.68
CA ASP A 222 -3.62 17.95 11.80
C ASP A 222 -3.10 19.38 11.60
N SER A 223 -3.83 20.18 10.85
CA SER A 223 -3.39 21.51 10.44
C SER A 223 -2.97 22.42 11.58
N ALA A 224 -3.53 22.26 12.79
CA ALA A 224 -3.31 23.12 13.94
C ALA A 224 -2.70 22.42 15.17
N LEU A 225 -2.17 21.19 14.98
CA LEU A 225 -1.54 20.38 16.04
C LEU A 225 -2.46 20.18 17.26
N GLN A 226 -3.71 19.82 17.02
CA GLN A 226 -4.73 19.62 18.06
C GLN A 226 -4.75 18.21 18.65
N THR A 227 -3.98 17.27 18.06
CA THR A 227 -3.85 15.89 18.56
C THR A 227 -3.33 15.90 20.01
N PRO A 228 -4.02 15.24 20.96
CA PRO A 228 -3.51 15.14 22.32
C PRO A 228 -2.20 14.35 22.38
N PRO A 229 -1.17 14.84 23.10
CA PRO A 229 0.12 14.13 23.18
C PRO A 229 0.05 12.81 23.97
N ASP A 230 -0.98 12.61 24.77
CA ASP A 230 -1.29 11.39 25.53
C ASP A 230 -2.25 10.44 24.78
N ALA A 231 -2.55 10.71 23.52
CA ALA A 231 -3.45 9.87 22.76
C ALA A 231 -2.90 8.43 22.62
N ALA A 232 -3.76 7.44 22.80
CA ALA A 232 -3.41 6.02 22.81
C ALA A 232 -2.71 5.53 21.53
N LEU A 233 -2.87 6.26 20.42
CA LEU A 233 -2.22 5.96 19.13
C LEU A 233 -0.69 6.07 19.16
N PHE A 234 -0.08 6.78 20.13
CA PHE A 234 1.37 6.85 20.33
C PHE A 234 1.95 5.61 21.01
N GLY A 235 1.13 4.77 21.62
CA GLY A 235 1.58 3.57 22.37
C GLY A 235 2.12 2.43 21.50
N ALA A 236 1.88 2.40 20.21
CA ALA A 236 2.39 1.36 19.32
C ALA A 236 3.83 1.66 18.86
N ALA A 237 4.70 0.63 18.82
CA ALA A 237 6.09 0.74 18.35
C ALA A 237 6.14 0.96 16.82
N ARG A 238 5.90 2.19 16.38
CA ARG A 238 5.91 2.63 14.98
C ARG A 238 6.29 4.10 14.85
N LYS A 239 6.66 4.52 13.64
CA LYS A 239 6.81 5.95 13.33
C LYS A 239 5.45 6.63 13.31
N VAL A 240 5.37 7.84 13.90
CA VAL A 240 4.21 8.73 13.81
C VAL A 240 4.64 10.00 13.09
N LEU A 241 4.01 10.28 11.96
CA LEU A 241 4.26 11.45 11.13
C LEU A 241 3.02 12.34 11.13
N MET A 242 3.20 13.61 11.47
CA MET A 242 2.11 14.59 11.49
C MET A 242 2.35 15.67 10.44
N TYR A 243 1.34 15.91 9.61
CA TYR A 243 1.34 17.03 8.69
C TYR A 243 0.52 18.16 9.26
N ALA A 244 1.16 19.34 9.38
CA ALA A 244 0.57 20.55 9.91
C ALA A 244 0.64 21.72 8.92
N ALA A 245 -0.16 22.75 9.14
CA ALA A 245 -0.16 23.97 8.35
C ALA A 245 0.08 25.22 9.19
N GLN A 246 -0.16 25.14 10.49
CA GLN A 246 -0.09 26.26 11.41
C GLN A 246 0.90 25.94 12.53
N PRO A 247 1.97 26.72 12.71
CA PRO A 247 2.91 26.49 13.79
C PRO A 247 2.27 26.82 15.15
N HIS A 248 2.60 25.99 16.16
CA HIS A 248 2.20 26.19 17.53
C HIS A 248 3.26 25.61 18.47
N ALA A 249 4.20 26.43 18.91
CA ALA A 249 5.42 25.98 19.60
C ALA A 249 5.17 25.02 20.78
N ALA A 250 4.23 25.35 21.67
CA ALA A 250 3.95 24.50 22.84
C ALA A 250 3.35 23.13 22.46
N ARG A 251 2.42 23.09 21.50
CA ARG A 251 1.82 21.82 21.02
C ARG A 251 2.85 20.99 20.26
N GLU A 252 3.66 21.64 19.41
CA GLU A 252 4.74 20.97 18.68
C GLU A 252 5.72 20.31 19.63
N ALA A 253 6.18 21.02 20.67
CA ALA A 253 7.10 20.47 21.66
C ALA A 253 6.52 19.23 22.37
N ALA A 254 5.26 19.30 22.81
CA ALA A 254 4.58 18.18 23.47
C ALA A 254 4.41 16.97 22.53
N LEU A 255 4.03 17.20 21.27
CA LEU A 255 3.85 16.11 20.29
C LEU A 255 5.17 15.46 19.88
N ARG A 256 6.25 16.27 19.72
CA ARG A 256 7.60 15.72 19.49
C ARG A 256 8.10 14.88 20.69
N GLN A 257 7.81 15.33 21.91
CA GLN A 257 8.11 14.55 23.13
C GLN A 257 7.32 13.23 23.16
N ALA A 258 6.09 13.20 22.64
CA ALA A 258 5.29 11.98 22.47
C ALA A 258 5.77 11.07 21.32
N GLY A 259 6.81 11.48 20.56
CA GLY A 259 7.42 10.68 19.50
C GLY A 259 6.93 11.01 18.09
N ALA A 260 6.21 12.12 17.88
CA ALA A 260 5.80 12.54 16.55
C ALA A 260 6.93 13.25 15.78
N GLU A 261 7.09 12.90 14.51
CA GLU A 261 7.76 13.75 13.52
C GLU A 261 6.74 14.73 12.95
N ILE A 262 7.03 16.03 12.90
CA ILE A 262 6.11 17.05 12.41
C ILE A 262 6.70 17.70 11.17
N VAL A 263 5.88 17.76 10.10
CA VAL A 263 6.19 18.38 8.82
C VAL A 263 5.14 19.44 8.52
N TYR A 264 5.59 20.65 8.25
CA TYR A 264 4.71 21.75 7.87
C TYR A 264 4.56 21.82 6.36
N LEU A 265 3.33 21.66 5.88
CA LEU A 265 2.94 21.77 4.48
C LEU A 265 1.67 22.65 4.39
N PRO A 266 1.78 23.97 4.60
CA PRO A 266 0.63 24.84 4.45
C PRO A 266 0.20 24.85 2.98
N GLY A 267 -1.08 24.58 2.73
CA GLY A 267 -1.71 24.73 1.43
C GLY A 267 -1.88 26.19 1.05
N PRO A 268 -2.32 26.45 -0.20
CA PRO A 268 -2.60 27.81 -0.64
C PRO A 268 -3.62 28.49 0.29
N ALA A 269 -3.51 29.78 0.43
CA ALA A 269 -4.48 30.56 1.21
C ALA A 269 -5.89 30.30 0.65
N GLY A 270 -6.79 29.88 1.55
CA GLY A 270 -8.21 29.73 1.22
C GLY A 270 -8.92 31.07 1.09
N GLU A 271 -10.26 31.06 1.26
CA GLU A 271 -11.03 32.29 1.35
C GLU A 271 -10.46 33.22 2.44
N VAL A 272 -10.61 34.51 2.23
CA VAL A 272 -10.18 35.55 3.18
C VAL A 272 -10.66 35.15 4.59
N ASP A 273 -9.74 35.13 5.57
CA ASP A 273 -9.95 34.73 6.97
C ASP A 273 -10.04 33.24 7.27
N SER A 274 -9.85 32.30 6.30
CA SER A 274 -9.77 30.89 6.61
C SER A 274 -8.37 30.47 7.08
N ALA A 275 -8.31 29.75 8.21
CA ALA A 275 -7.04 29.21 8.72
C ALA A 275 -6.42 28.21 7.71
N PRO A 276 -5.09 28.28 7.46
CA PRO A 276 -4.43 27.41 6.49
C PRO A 276 -4.63 25.94 6.82
N LYS A 277 -4.84 25.12 5.78
CA LYS A 277 -4.96 23.67 5.84
C LYS A 277 -3.71 23.03 5.24
N VAL A 278 -3.49 21.74 5.56
CA VAL A 278 -2.40 20.96 4.96
C VAL A 278 -2.62 20.84 3.45
N ASP A 279 -1.56 21.10 2.68
CA ASP A 279 -1.50 20.76 1.26
C ASP A 279 -1.45 19.23 1.09
N LEU A 280 -2.57 18.65 0.66
CA LEU A 280 -2.70 17.20 0.51
C LEU A 280 -1.89 16.66 -0.68
N GLN A 281 -1.66 17.45 -1.73
CA GLN A 281 -0.82 17.07 -2.87
C GLN A 281 0.65 17.01 -2.44
N ALA A 282 1.14 18.05 -1.77
CA ALA A 282 2.50 18.08 -1.23
C ALA A 282 2.72 16.95 -0.20
N MET A 283 1.72 16.65 0.62
CA MET A 283 1.74 15.50 1.54
C MET A 283 1.90 14.17 0.79
N ALA A 284 1.12 13.94 -0.27
CA ALA A 284 1.20 12.71 -1.05
C ALA A 284 2.58 12.55 -1.70
N GLN A 285 3.17 13.64 -2.22
CA GLN A 285 4.53 13.65 -2.77
C GLN A 285 5.59 13.39 -1.69
N ASP A 286 5.43 13.97 -0.49
CA ASP A 286 6.35 13.71 0.63
C ASP A 286 6.30 12.25 1.06
N LEU A 287 5.13 11.65 1.14
CA LEU A 287 4.96 10.22 1.43
C LEU A 287 5.65 9.34 0.37
N ALA A 288 5.62 9.72 -0.92
CA ALA A 288 6.35 9.01 -1.97
C ALA A 288 7.88 9.13 -1.80
N ARG A 289 8.40 10.32 -1.46
CA ARG A 289 9.83 10.53 -1.15
C ARG A 289 10.28 9.71 0.08
N ARG A 290 9.37 9.46 1.02
CA ARG A 290 9.56 8.56 2.17
C ARG A 290 9.36 7.08 1.82
N GLU A 291 9.34 6.75 0.54
CA GLU A 291 9.22 5.41 -0.01
C GLU A 291 7.89 4.69 0.35
N CYS A 292 6.83 5.41 0.66
CA CYS A 292 5.51 4.81 0.86
C CYS A 292 4.89 4.39 -0.48
N ASN A 293 4.57 3.11 -0.64
CA ASN A 293 3.90 2.59 -1.82
C ASN A 293 2.36 2.62 -1.68
N GLU A 294 1.83 2.16 -0.55
CA GLU A 294 0.39 2.07 -0.30
C GLU A 294 0.03 2.79 1.00
N ILE A 295 -0.97 3.65 0.96
CA ILE A 295 -1.56 4.34 2.12
C ILE A 295 -2.96 3.81 2.35
N HIS A 296 -3.24 3.37 3.56
CA HIS A 296 -4.57 2.97 4.03
C HIS A 296 -5.20 4.14 4.79
N ILE A 297 -6.23 4.75 4.21
CA ILE A 297 -6.89 5.92 4.78
C ILE A 297 -8.04 5.45 5.67
N GLU A 298 -7.98 5.78 6.95
CA GLU A 298 -9.06 5.62 7.91
C GLU A 298 -9.35 6.98 8.56
N ALA A 299 -10.16 7.79 7.90
CA ALA A 299 -10.45 9.15 8.29
C ALA A 299 -11.96 9.44 8.31
N GLY A 300 -12.34 10.52 8.97
CA GLY A 300 -13.71 10.99 8.99
C GLY A 300 -14.15 11.63 7.66
N HIS A 301 -15.44 11.79 7.48
CA HIS A 301 -16.07 12.26 6.24
C HIS A 301 -15.48 13.57 5.67
N LYS A 302 -14.98 14.47 6.51
CA LYS A 302 -14.38 15.76 6.08
C LYS A 302 -13.06 15.54 5.33
N LEU A 303 -12.14 14.78 5.91
CA LEU A 303 -10.85 14.51 5.26
C LEU A 303 -11.03 13.60 4.05
N ASN A 304 -11.93 12.62 4.12
CA ASN A 304 -12.29 11.78 2.99
C ASN A 304 -12.75 12.63 1.79
N GLY A 305 -13.65 13.59 2.02
CA GLY A 305 -14.12 14.49 0.98
C GLY A 305 -13.02 15.40 0.42
N SER A 306 -12.10 15.86 1.28
CA SER A 306 -10.95 16.67 0.83
C SER A 306 -9.99 15.87 -0.04
N LEU A 307 -9.70 14.62 0.31
CA LEU A 307 -8.85 13.72 -0.48
C LEU A 307 -9.50 13.36 -1.83
N LEU A 308 -10.82 13.14 -1.85
CA LEU A 308 -11.57 12.89 -3.08
C LEU A 308 -11.57 14.12 -4.01
N ARG A 309 -11.83 15.33 -3.48
CA ARG A 309 -11.75 16.57 -4.27
C ARG A 309 -10.35 16.86 -4.79
N ALA A 310 -9.33 16.48 -4.05
CA ALA A 310 -7.94 16.62 -4.47
C ALA A 310 -7.49 15.55 -5.51
N GLY A 311 -8.35 14.59 -5.90
CA GLY A 311 -8.01 13.50 -6.82
C GLY A 311 -6.94 12.55 -6.27
N LEU A 312 -6.86 12.41 -4.94
CA LEU A 312 -5.82 11.62 -4.28
C LEU A 312 -6.26 10.20 -3.92
N VAL A 313 -7.54 9.89 -3.99
CA VAL A 313 -8.04 8.54 -3.74
C VAL A 313 -7.99 7.73 -5.03
N ASP A 314 -7.32 6.58 -5.00
CA ASP A 314 -7.24 5.65 -6.14
C ASP A 314 -8.26 4.51 -6.01
N GLU A 315 -8.52 4.07 -4.78
CA GLU A 315 -9.31 2.89 -4.49
C GLU A 315 -10.13 3.06 -3.21
N MET A 316 -11.35 2.57 -3.22
CA MET A 316 -12.24 2.53 -2.07
C MET A 316 -12.39 1.10 -1.57
N LEU A 317 -12.19 0.89 -0.27
CA LEU A 317 -12.47 -0.34 0.46
C LEU A 317 -13.63 -0.07 1.40
N VAL A 318 -14.83 -0.49 1.01
CA VAL A 318 -16.05 -0.18 1.75
C VAL A 318 -16.62 -1.46 2.37
N TYR A 319 -16.87 -1.43 3.66
CA TYR A 319 -17.63 -2.46 4.38
C TYR A 319 -19.04 -1.94 4.63
N LEU A 320 -20.04 -2.62 4.12
CA LEU A 320 -21.46 -2.32 4.33
C LEU A 320 -22.06 -3.34 5.28
N ALA A 321 -22.55 -2.86 6.40
CA ALA A 321 -23.29 -3.67 7.34
C ALA A 321 -24.77 -3.80 6.90
N PRO A 322 -25.44 -4.94 7.15
CA PRO A 322 -26.85 -5.12 6.90
C PRO A 322 -27.69 -4.38 7.99
N LEU A 323 -27.50 -3.07 8.06
CA LEU A 323 -28.09 -2.17 9.05
C LEU A 323 -28.58 -0.91 8.33
N TRP A 324 -29.70 -0.34 8.78
CA TRP A 324 -30.23 0.92 8.30
C TRP A 324 -30.23 1.94 9.45
N LEU A 325 -29.53 3.06 9.29
CA LEU A 325 -29.35 4.05 10.37
C LEU A 325 -30.08 5.38 10.13
N GLY A 326 -30.45 5.70 8.91
CA GLY A 326 -31.14 6.94 8.58
C GLY A 326 -30.20 8.15 8.53
N GLN A 327 -30.49 9.19 9.31
CA GLN A 327 -29.71 10.42 9.25
C GLN A 327 -28.41 10.31 10.07
N GLY A 328 -27.30 10.72 9.45
CA GLY A 328 -25.97 10.71 10.08
C GLY A 328 -24.87 11.21 9.14
N ALA A 329 -23.63 11.05 9.56
CA ALA A 329 -22.48 11.36 8.73
C ALA A 329 -22.31 10.29 7.63
N GLY A 330 -22.20 10.70 6.37
CA GLY A 330 -21.92 9.80 5.25
C GLY A 330 -20.43 9.43 5.13
N LEU A 331 -20.11 8.66 4.10
CA LEU A 331 -18.72 8.21 3.79
C LEU A 331 -17.76 9.38 3.55
N SER A 332 -18.25 10.47 2.95
CA SER A 332 -17.48 11.67 2.65
C SER A 332 -18.40 12.89 2.48
N ASN A 333 -17.85 14.09 2.66
CA ASN A 333 -18.50 15.35 2.28
C ASN A 333 -18.03 15.81 0.89
N PHE A 334 -18.04 14.95 -0.10
CA PHE A 334 -17.57 15.25 -1.49
C PHE A 334 -18.57 16.17 -2.14
N GLY A 335 -19.60 16.48 -2.05
CA GLY A 335 -20.50 17.43 -2.72
C GLY A 335 -20.55 18.79 -2.03
N PRO A 336 -21.64 19.59 -2.29
CA PRO A 336 -22.79 19.21 -3.11
C PRO A 336 -22.48 19.23 -4.62
N LEU A 337 -23.05 18.27 -5.36
CA LEU A 337 -22.99 18.21 -6.81
C LEU A 337 -24.28 18.80 -7.39
N SER A 338 -24.16 19.51 -8.51
CA SER A 338 -25.31 20.09 -9.23
C SER A 338 -25.82 19.22 -10.37
N ALA A 339 -25.04 18.22 -10.79
CA ALA A 339 -25.40 17.29 -11.84
C ALA A 339 -24.78 15.90 -11.58
N LEU A 340 -25.45 14.83 -11.98
CA LEU A 340 -24.96 13.45 -11.84
C LEU A 340 -23.62 13.22 -12.55
N ALA A 341 -23.40 13.89 -13.69
CA ALA A 341 -22.16 13.80 -14.46
C ALA A 341 -20.91 14.34 -13.71
N GLN A 342 -21.08 15.07 -12.61
CA GLN A 342 -20.00 15.50 -11.73
C GLN A 342 -19.60 14.45 -10.70
N GLY A 343 -20.31 13.32 -10.65
CA GLY A 343 -19.97 12.20 -9.79
C GLY A 343 -18.66 11.54 -10.20
N LEU A 344 -17.98 10.94 -9.24
CA LEU A 344 -16.78 10.14 -9.50
C LEU A 344 -17.21 8.75 -10.01
N ALA A 345 -16.77 8.39 -11.20
CA ALA A 345 -16.98 7.07 -11.74
C ALA A 345 -16.04 6.04 -11.08
N LEU A 346 -16.60 4.88 -10.75
CA LEU A 346 -15.90 3.79 -10.06
C LEU A 346 -16.12 2.48 -10.81
N ASP A 347 -15.08 1.66 -10.86
CA ASP A 347 -15.12 0.29 -11.36
C ASP A 347 -15.03 -0.69 -10.19
N PHE A 348 -16.04 -1.52 -9.99
CA PHE A 348 -16.02 -2.56 -8.99
C PHE A 348 -14.97 -3.63 -9.32
N GLN A 349 -14.03 -3.84 -8.41
CA GLN A 349 -13.01 -4.88 -8.53
C GLN A 349 -13.48 -6.18 -7.86
N SER A 350 -14.13 -6.08 -6.70
CA SER A 350 -14.78 -7.22 -6.03
C SER A 350 -15.91 -6.77 -5.12
N ALA A 351 -16.85 -7.70 -4.88
CA ALA A 351 -17.92 -7.57 -3.89
C ALA A 351 -18.06 -8.93 -3.18
N GLU A 352 -17.67 -9.00 -1.92
CA GLU A 352 -17.55 -10.26 -1.20
C GLU A 352 -18.20 -10.18 0.18
N ARG A 353 -18.81 -11.28 0.64
CA ARG A 353 -19.30 -11.40 2.01
C ARG A 353 -18.16 -11.66 2.99
N ILE A 354 -18.08 -10.83 4.04
CA ILE A 354 -17.13 -10.99 5.14
C ILE A 354 -17.96 -11.12 6.44
N GLY A 355 -18.29 -12.34 6.79
CA GLY A 355 -19.31 -12.60 7.81
C GLY A 355 -20.68 -12.08 7.36
N PRO A 356 -21.40 -11.27 8.19
CA PRO A 356 -22.67 -10.68 7.79
C PRO A 356 -22.51 -9.48 6.83
N ASP A 357 -21.35 -8.85 6.80
CA ASP A 357 -21.10 -7.62 6.06
C ASP A 357 -20.71 -7.88 4.59
N LEU A 358 -20.87 -6.87 3.74
CA LEU A 358 -20.40 -6.86 2.37
C LEU A 358 -19.15 -5.99 2.27
N ARG A 359 -18.02 -6.57 1.80
CA ARG A 359 -16.82 -5.83 1.43
C ARG A 359 -16.88 -5.51 -0.06
N ILE A 360 -16.75 -4.25 -0.40
CA ILE A 360 -16.64 -3.75 -1.77
C ILE A 360 -15.27 -3.14 -1.97
N LEU A 361 -14.56 -3.59 -3.00
CA LEU A 361 -13.36 -2.95 -3.51
C LEU A 361 -13.71 -2.29 -4.84
N ALA A 362 -13.54 -0.98 -4.93
CA ALA A 362 -13.85 -0.20 -6.12
C ALA A 362 -12.74 0.80 -6.42
N ARG A 363 -12.40 0.99 -7.69
CA ARG A 363 -11.37 1.94 -8.15
C ARG A 363 -11.98 3.12 -8.85
N LEU A 364 -11.42 4.30 -8.62
CA LEU A 364 -11.72 5.44 -9.46
C LEU A 364 -11.19 5.17 -10.87
N GLN A 365 -12.02 5.46 -11.88
CA GLN A 365 -11.63 5.23 -13.27
C GLN A 365 -10.34 5.94 -13.64
N GLY A 366 -9.47 5.29 -14.40
CA GLY A 366 -8.15 5.80 -14.75
C GLY A 366 -7.08 5.72 -13.64
N SER A 367 -7.42 5.28 -12.43
CA SER A 367 -6.46 5.23 -11.33
C SER A 367 -5.32 4.23 -11.57
N ALA A 368 -5.52 3.17 -12.31
CA ALA A 368 -4.52 2.13 -12.59
C ALA A 368 -3.91 2.23 -14.00
N ASP A 369 -4.13 3.34 -14.70
CA ASP A 369 -3.58 3.59 -16.05
C ASP A 369 -2.11 4.04 -15.93
N PHE A 370 -1.18 3.04 -15.88
CA PHE A 370 0.29 3.22 -15.87
C PHE A 370 1.03 1.95 -16.28
#